data_1aa5e92306b491d72e7902a5fd9c0a69
#
_entry.id   1aa5e92306b491d72e7902a5fd9c0a69
#
_cell.length_a   1.000
_cell.length_b   1.000
_cell.length_c   1.000
_cell.angle_alpha   90.00
_cell.angle_beta   90.00
_cell.angle_gamma   90.00
#
_symmetry.space_group_name_H-M   'P 1'
#
loop_
_entity.id
_entity.type
_entity.pdbx_description
1 polymer ?
#
loop_
_entity_poly.entity_id
_entity_poly.type
_entity_poly.pdbx_seq_one_letter_code
_entity_poly.pdbx_strand_id
1 'polypeptide(L)'
;GRRVVADDVVYSLNRLRDPAVASAGRWILDPLDVHQAGEGIEAIGTDTVVFRLTEPFSPFLGLLATAYANIVPREAVEHYGPDFRSHPVGSGPFKLAWWMEDVACVLHKNPSYWEKDDRGAPLPYLDAVHISFVADLGAEYQGLLQGRYDFMSGLHPAYMEEILTETGELQERHAAVMRMERMPFLKTDYIGFNLDETAGEWKPWHDDRVRQALSLATDREGIARTLRRGTAVPTSGFVPPALLPESQSSRPIQNLPKAQALLATVRNEHPSPWPPFVISTTPDYADLCAALQYQWQSLGIDVEVDVVSASTQRERVANGKADLFRKSWLADYPDAENFLSLFRTLNFAPGGPNYTHFSDAEFDAGMEQAVSMTSTPNRLMKYAELHQRVMSSMPVIPIFHDQVTHFLRNEVTGWEINAVNRLDLRRVQKIPIELASNP
;
A
#
# COMPACT_ATOMS: atom_id res chain seq x y z
N GLY A 1 -26.31 19.02 13.82
CA GLY A 1 -25.87 17.70 14.25
C GLY A 1 -25.65 17.66 15.75
N ARG A 2 -25.71 16.50 16.35
CA ARG A 2 -25.35 16.28 17.74
C ARG A 2 -23.84 16.12 17.93
N ARG A 3 -23.36 16.18 19.15
CA ARG A 3 -21.98 15.91 19.51
C ARG A 3 -21.68 14.39 19.37
N VAL A 4 -20.47 14.05 18.92
CA VAL A 4 -19.94 12.68 18.95
C VAL A 4 -19.67 12.29 20.39
N VAL A 5 -20.05 11.07 20.80
CA VAL A 5 -19.85 10.52 22.13
C VAL A 5 -19.21 9.15 22.08
N ALA A 6 -18.74 8.64 23.21
CA ALA A 6 -18.06 7.35 23.30
C ALA A 6 -18.87 6.18 22.71
N ASP A 7 -20.20 6.20 22.88
CA ASP A 7 -21.08 5.19 22.31
C ASP A 7 -21.06 5.17 20.77
N ASP A 8 -20.80 6.30 20.11
CA ASP A 8 -20.66 6.32 18.64
C ASP A 8 -19.42 5.58 18.18
N VAL A 9 -18.33 5.65 18.95
CA VAL A 9 -17.09 4.90 18.69
C VAL A 9 -17.33 3.42 18.85
N VAL A 10 -17.93 3.02 19.98
CA VAL A 10 -18.27 1.60 20.25
C VAL A 10 -19.19 1.04 19.19
N TYR A 11 -20.24 1.78 18.81
CA TYR A 11 -21.15 1.39 17.73
C TYR A 11 -20.42 1.20 16.40
N SER A 12 -19.62 2.19 15.99
CA SER A 12 -18.95 2.19 14.69
C SER A 12 -17.96 1.03 14.54
N LEU A 13 -17.18 0.76 15.58
CA LEU A 13 -16.21 -0.32 15.57
C LEU A 13 -16.89 -1.70 15.65
N ASN A 14 -17.90 -1.87 16.52
CA ASN A 14 -18.63 -3.14 16.59
C ASN A 14 -19.40 -3.44 15.30
N ARG A 15 -19.82 -2.42 14.55
CA ARG A 15 -20.42 -2.59 13.22
C ARG A 15 -19.49 -3.30 12.23
N LEU A 16 -18.17 -3.21 12.37
CA LEU A 16 -17.20 -3.94 11.53
C LEU A 16 -17.27 -5.46 11.77
N ARG A 17 -17.76 -5.89 12.92
CA ARG A 17 -17.94 -7.32 13.27
C ARG A 17 -19.25 -7.90 12.76
N ASP A 18 -20.21 -7.06 12.39
CA ASP A 18 -21.51 -7.50 11.92
C ASP A 18 -21.37 -8.24 10.58
N PRO A 19 -21.75 -9.55 10.52
CA PRO A 19 -21.69 -10.33 9.29
C PRO A 19 -22.52 -9.74 8.15
N ALA A 20 -23.60 -9.01 8.46
CA ALA A 20 -24.44 -8.36 7.45
C ALA A 20 -23.73 -7.18 6.76
N VAL A 21 -22.74 -6.58 7.43
CA VAL A 21 -21.90 -5.52 6.86
C VAL A 21 -20.80 -6.10 5.98
N ALA A 22 -20.33 -7.32 6.26
CA ALA A 22 -19.24 -8.01 5.57
C ALA A 22 -18.00 -7.10 5.39
N SER A 23 -17.62 -6.38 6.45
CA SER A 23 -16.57 -5.36 6.40
C SER A 23 -15.20 -5.98 6.11
N ALA A 24 -14.53 -5.48 5.08
CA ALA A 24 -13.13 -5.81 4.81
C ALA A 24 -12.17 -5.30 5.92
N GLY A 25 -12.63 -4.38 6.78
CA GLY A 25 -11.87 -3.82 7.89
C GLY A 25 -12.04 -4.56 9.23
N ARG A 26 -12.72 -5.71 9.27
CA ARG A 26 -12.92 -6.45 10.53
C ARG A 26 -11.63 -6.78 11.25
N TRP A 27 -10.58 -7.08 10.52
CA TRP A 27 -9.25 -7.47 11.02
C TRP A 27 -8.60 -6.45 11.95
N ILE A 28 -8.96 -5.14 11.87
CA ILE A 28 -8.40 -4.13 12.79
C ILE A 28 -8.81 -4.38 14.25
N LEU A 29 -9.83 -5.21 14.47
CA LEU A 29 -10.36 -5.56 15.79
C LEU A 29 -9.82 -6.90 16.33
N ASP A 30 -9.01 -7.63 15.55
CA ASP A 30 -8.47 -8.94 15.95
C ASP A 30 -7.62 -8.90 17.25
N PRO A 31 -6.89 -7.80 17.57
CA PRO A 31 -6.16 -7.72 18.84
C PRO A 31 -7.06 -7.57 20.08
N LEU A 32 -8.36 -7.32 19.92
CA LEU A 32 -9.27 -7.10 21.05
C LEU A 32 -9.68 -8.39 21.74
N ASP A 33 -9.76 -8.35 23.08
CA ASP A 33 -10.22 -9.47 23.89
C ASP A 33 -11.75 -9.57 23.90
N VAL A 34 -12.28 -10.39 23.01
CA VAL A 34 -13.72 -10.62 22.84
C VAL A 34 -14.39 -11.29 24.06
N HIS A 35 -13.61 -11.82 25.02
CA HIS A 35 -14.12 -12.42 26.26
C HIS A 35 -14.33 -11.38 27.38
N GLN A 36 -13.88 -10.14 27.17
CA GLN A 36 -14.07 -9.03 28.10
C GLN A 36 -15.39 -8.29 27.86
N ALA A 37 -15.75 -7.43 28.80
CA ALA A 37 -16.92 -6.57 28.70
C ALA A 37 -16.94 -5.78 27.39
N GLY A 38 -18.07 -5.73 26.71
CA GLY A 38 -18.23 -5.07 25.42
C GLY A 38 -17.39 -5.71 24.30
N GLU A 39 -17.01 -6.98 24.44
CA GLU A 39 -16.12 -7.67 23.49
C GLU A 39 -14.82 -6.88 23.24
N GLY A 40 -14.25 -6.34 24.31
CA GLY A 40 -12.99 -5.59 24.29
C GLY A 40 -13.12 -4.11 23.95
N ILE A 41 -14.32 -3.58 23.68
CA ILE A 41 -14.56 -2.14 23.45
C ILE A 41 -15.71 -1.67 24.35
N GLU A 42 -15.46 -0.72 25.24
CA GLU A 42 -16.45 -0.26 26.21
C GLU A 42 -16.46 1.28 26.33
N ALA A 43 -17.65 1.87 26.31
CA ALA A 43 -17.83 3.29 26.65
C ALA A 43 -17.97 3.47 28.16
N ILE A 44 -17.18 4.37 28.73
CA ILE A 44 -17.29 4.80 30.11
C ILE A 44 -17.70 6.28 30.16
N GLY A 45 -18.97 6.53 30.46
CA GLY A 45 -19.52 7.88 30.32
C GLY A 45 -19.64 8.32 28.89
N THR A 46 -19.55 9.61 28.62
CA THR A 46 -19.82 10.20 27.30
C THR A 46 -18.58 10.45 26.45
N ASP A 47 -17.38 10.37 27.02
CA ASP A 47 -16.13 10.85 26.42
C ASP A 47 -14.93 9.91 26.57
N THR A 48 -15.15 8.74 27.15
CA THR A 48 -14.09 7.75 27.39
C THR A 48 -14.44 6.42 26.74
N VAL A 49 -13.51 5.91 25.90
CA VAL A 49 -13.58 4.56 25.33
C VAL A 49 -12.42 3.74 25.85
N VAL A 50 -12.70 2.54 26.35
CA VAL A 50 -11.69 1.60 26.84
C VAL A 50 -11.56 0.45 25.85
N PHE A 51 -10.33 0.20 25.42
CA PHE A 51 -9.96 -0.96 24.61
C PHE A 51 -9.21 -1.97 25.48
N ARG A 52 -9.63 -3.23 25.45
CA ARG A 52 -8.96 -4.34 26.13
C ARG A 52 -8.39 -5.28 25.09
N LEU A 53 -7.09 -5.42 25.07
CA LEU A 53 -6.37 -6.29 24.13
C LEU A 53 -6.15 -7.65 24.77
N THR A 54 -6.13 -8.71 23.95
CA THR A 54 -5.78 -10.08 24.37
C THR A 54 -4.36 -10.14 24.93
N GLU A 55 -3.46 -9.39 24.29
CA GLU A 55 -2.06 -9.25 24.66
C GLU A 55 -1.53 -7.87 24.23
N PRO A 56 -0.40 -7.40 24.77
CA PRO A 56 0.17 -6.12 24.34
C PRO A 56 0.44 -6.11 22.84
N PHE A 57 -0.14 -5.14 22.12
CA PHE A 57 0.03 -4.95 20.68
C PHE A 57 0.39 -3.49 20.38
N SER A 58 1.68 -3.20 20.26
CA SER A 58 2.18 -1.82 20.09
C SER A 58 1.67 -1.10 18.84
N PRO A 59 1.38 -1.77 17.69
CA PRO A 59 0.82 -1.11 16.51
C PRO A 59 -0.68 -0.75 16.62
N PHE A 60 -1.37 -1.06 17.73
CA PHE A 60 -2.82 -0.92 17.87
C PHE A 60 -3.37 0.45 17.47
N LEU A 61 -2.70 1.54 17.86
CA LEU A 61 -3.14 2.89 17.46
C LEU A 61 -3.05 3.11 15.95
N GLY A 62 -2.13 2.43 15.27
CA GLY A 62 -2.05 2.42 13.81
C GLY A 62 -3.30 1.83 13.18
N LEU A 63 -3.84 0.73 13.74
CA LEU A 63 -5.10 0.13 13.29
C LEU A 63 -6.27 1.12 13.40
N LEU A 64 -6.35 1.84 14.52
CA LEU A 64 -7.41 2.84 14.75
C LEU A 64 -7.24 4.10 13.88
N ALA A 65 -6.08 4.33 13.27
CA ALA A 65 -5.84 5.42 12.34
C ALA A 65 -6.23 5.08 10.88
N THR A 66 -6.61 3.83 10.60
CA THR A 66 -7.10 3.42 9.28
C THR A 66 -8.49 3.97 8.98
N ALA A 67 -8.86 4.05 7.70
CA ALA A 67 -10.20 4.49 7.30
C ALA A 67 -11.33 3.55 7.79
N TYR A 68 -11.01 2.30 8.09
CA TYR A 68 -11.98 1.35 8.65
C TYR A 68 -12.51 1.78 10.03
N ALA A 69 -11.69 2.48 10.81
CA ALA A 69 -12.06 2.97 12.15
C ALA A 69 -12.83 4.30 12.13
N ASN A 70 -13.27 4.79 10.98
CA ASN A 70 -14.06 6.01 10.90
C ASN A 70 -15.37 5.89 11.69
N ILE A 71 -15.68 6.93 12.47
CA ILE A 71 -16.86 6.98 13.33
C ILE A 71 -18.06 7.46 12.53
N VAL A 72 -19.16 6.70 12.62
CA VAL A 72 -20.43 6.98 11.93
C VAL A 72 -21.59 7.07 12.93
N PRO A 73 -22.59 7.96 12.70
CA PRO A 73 -23.74 8.06 13.58
C PRO A 73 -24.73 6.93 13.35
N ARG A 74 -25.11 6.24 14.43
CA ARG A 74 -26.05 5.10 14.40
C ARG A 74 -27.35 5.47 13.70
N GLU A 75 -27.91 6.62 14.04
CA GLU A 75 -29.18 7.10 13.51
C GLU A 75 -29.17 7.30 11.98
N ALA A 76 -28.03 7.69 11.39
CA ALA A 76 -27.93 7.78 9.94
C ALA A 76 -27.79 6.40 9.28
N VAL A 77 -27.01 5.52 9.89
CA VAL A 77 -26.87 4.13 9.42
C VAL A 77 -28.22 3.40 9.44
N GLU A 78 -28.98 3.53 10.52
CA GLU A 78 -30.31 2.93 10.66
C GLU A 78 -31.34 3.54 9.69
N HIS A 79 -31.24 4.86 9.45
CA HIS A 79 -32.15 5.57 8.54
C HIS A 79 -31.95 5.17 7.09
N TYR A 80 -30.70 5.13 6.63
CA TYR A 80 -30.37 4.84 5.23
C TYR A 80 -30.19 3.33 4.94
N GLY A 81 -29.93 2.52 5.97
CA GLY A 81 -29.72 1.08 5.79
C GLY A 81 -28.64 0.77 4.75
N PRO A 82 -28.94 -0.07 3.72
CA PRO A 82 -27.99 -0.39 2.65
C PRO A 82 -27.51 0.82 1.84
N ASP A 83 -28.31 1.88 1.77
CA ASP A 83 -27.99 3.09 1.00
C ASP A 83 -27.06 4.05 1.76
N PHE A 84 -26.66 3.73 3.00
CA PHE A 84 -25.77 4.57 3.81
C PHE A 84 -24.43 4.85 3.09
N ARG A 85 -23.92 3.93 2.25
CA ARG A 85 -22.72 4.15 1.44
C ARG A 85 -22.81 5.41 0.56
N SER A 86 -24.01 5.75 0.06
CA SER A 86 -24.29 6.91 -0.78
C SER A 86 -24.69 8.15 0.01
N HIS A 87 -24.88 7.99 1.32
CA HIS A 87 -25.30 9.04 2.25
C HIS A 87 -24.36 9.12 3.47
N PRO A 88 -23.04 9.25 3.26
CA PRO A 88 -22.11 9.28 4.37
C PRO A 88 -22.35 10.50 5.24
N VAL A 89 -22.39 10.28 6.56
CA VAL A 89 -22.49 11.33 7.57
C VAL A 89 -21.30 11.18 8.51
N GLY A 90 -20.56 12.27 8.70
CA GLY A 90 -19.38 12.31 9.54
C GLY A 90 -19.12 13.70 10.12
N SER A 91 -18.04 13.82 10.90
CA SER A 91 -17.57 15.06 11.52
C SER A 91 -16.43 15.74 10.77
N GLY A 92 -16.11 15.28 9.57
CA GLY A 92 -15.00 15.75 8.75
C GLY A 92 -15.18 17.17 8.16
N PRO A 93 -14.10 17.67 7.50
CA PRO A 93 -14.07 19.03 6.94
C PRO A 93 -15.01 19.23 5.75
N PHE A 94 -15.38 18.16 5.08
CA PHE A 94 -16.26 18.20 3.90
C PHE A 94 -17.48 17.29 4.09
N LYS A 95 -18.56 17.61 3.37
CA LYS A 95 -19.81 16.85 3.30
C LYS A 95 -20.06 16.44 1.86
N LEU A 96 -20.51 15.21 1.65
CA LEU A 96 -20.95 14.75 0.33
C LEU A 96 -22.14 15.60 -0.13
N ALA A 97 -21.98 16.28 -1.25
CA ALA A 97 -23.04 17.02 -1.91
C ALA A 97 -23.70 16.19 -3.01
N TRP A 98 -22.87 15.46 -3.75
CA TRP A 98 -23.34 14.66 -4.88
C TRP A 98 -22.29 13.59 -5.23
N TRP A 99 -22.74 12.40 -5.61
CA TRP A 99 -21.90 11.31 -6.09
C TRP A 99 -22.61 10.54 -7.20
N MET A 100 -21.95 10.36 -8.32
CA MET A 100 -22.32 9.45 -9.39
C MET A 100 -21.14 8.50 -9.61
N GLU A 101 -21.39 7.20 -9.45
CA GLU A 101 -20.36 6.16 -9.64
C GLU A 101 -19.73 6.31 -11.02
N ASP A 102 -18.41 6.05 -11.09
CA ASP A 102 -17.57 6.12 -12.29
C ASP A 102 -17.58 7.46 -13.04
N VAL A 103 -18.24 8.49 -12.51
CA VAL A 103 -18.31 9.82 -13.12
C VAL A 103 -17.64 10.87 -12.25
N ALA A 104 -18.23 11.19 -11.09
CA ALA A 104 -17.67 12.20 -10.20
C ALA A 104 -18.24 12.13 -8.78
N CYS A 105 -17.48 12.73 -7.85
CA CYS A 105 -17.91 12.97 -6.47
C CYS A 105 -17.67 14.45 -6.13
N VAL A 106 -18.67 15.12 -5.61
CA VAL A 106 -18.59 16.52 -5.19
C VAL A 106 -18.81 16.64 -3.70
N LEU A 107 -17.84 17.28 -3.05
CA LEU A 107 -17.85 17.54 -1.62
C LEU A 107 -17.95 19.04 -1.40
N HIS A 108 -18.82 19.47 -0.48
CA HIS A 108 -18.89 20.86 -0.05
C HIS A 108 -18.26 21.04 1.33
N LYS A 109 -17.72 22.22 1.59
CA LYS A 109 -17.23 22.62 2.90
C LYS A 109 -18.28 22.33 3.99
N ASN A 110 -17.84 21.76 5.10
CA ASN A 110 -18.64 21.61 6.31
C ASN A 110 -18.54 22.89 7.15
N PRO A 111 -19.55 23.76 7.18
CA PRO A 111 -19.49 25.00 7.95
C PRO A 111 -19.47 24.80 9.46
N SER A 112 -19.79 23.59 9.93
CA SER A 112 -19.75 23.21 11.34
C SER A 112 -18.46 22.44 11.70
N TYR A 113 -17.45 22.40 10.82
CA TYR A 113 -16.19 21.75 11.12
C TYR A 113 -15.48 22.48 12.27
N TRP A 114 -14.93 21.74 13.21
CA TRP A 114 -14.45 22.27 14.48
C TRP A 114 -13.06 22.90 14.43
N GLU A 115 -12.21 22.48 13.46
CA GLU A 115 -10.81 22.86 13.40
C GLU A 115 -10.64 24.27 12.84
N LYS A 116 -9.65 24.97 13.39
CA LYS A 116 -9.20 26.29 12.93
C LYS A 116 -7.71 26.24 12.66
N ASP A 117 -7.23 27.11 11.80
CA ASP A 117 -5.79 27.31 11.61
C ASP A 117 -5.14 28.03 12.81
N ASP A 118 -3.81 28.21 12.74
CA ASP A 118 -3.03 28.85 13.79
C ASP A 118 -3.37 30.33 14.02
N ARG A 119 -4.11 30.95 13.07
CA ARG A 119 -4.62 32.33 13.14
C ARG A 119 -6.06 32.41 13.60
N GLY A 120 -6.68 31.25 13.86
CA GLY A 120 -8.07 31.15 14.27
C GLY A 120 -9.08 31.18 13.12
N ALA A 121 -8.65 31.10 11.86
CA ALA A 121 -9.56 31.01 10.71
C ALA A 121 -10.14 29.60 10.59
N PRO A 122 -11.46 29.47 10.26
CA PRO A 122 -12.10 28.18 10.17
C PRO A 122 -11.60 27.38 8.95
N LEU A 123 -11.29 26.09 9.16
CA LEU A 123 -10.99 25.14 8.11
C LEU A 123 -12.27 24.40 7.66
N PRO A 124 -12.25 23.76 6.48
CA PRO A 124 -11.26 23.86 5.40
C PRO A 124 -11.33 25.21 4.68
N TYR A 125 -10.26 25.55 3.95
CA TYR A 125 -10.26 26.79 3.17
C TYR A 125 -11.09 26.66 1.87
N LEU A 126 -11.02 25.51 1.18
CA LEU A 126 -11.80 25.24 -0.03
C LEU A 126 -13.30 25.22 0.26
N ASP A 127 -14.09 25.84 -0.60
CA ASP A 127 -15.57 25.80 -0.53
C ASP A 127 -16.12 24.47 -1.02
N ALA A 128 -15.46 23.84 -2.01
CA ALA A 128 -15.83 22.56 -2.58
C ALA A 128 -14.63 21.82 -3.13
N VAL A 129 -14.76 20.48 -3.21
CA VAL A 129 -13.83 19.57 -3.90
C VAL A 129 -14.62 18.79 -4.93
N HIS A 130 -14.16 18.83 -6.18
CA HIS A 130 -14.71 18.02 -7.27
C HIS A 130 -13.72 16.93 -7.66
N ILE A 131 -14.10 15.68 -7.49
CA ILE A 131 -13.31 14.50 -7.85
C ILE A 131 -13.91 13.89 -9.10
N SER A 132 -13.18 13.89 -10.22
CA SER A 132 -13.58 13.25 -11.47
C SER A 132 -12.97 11.85 -11.57
N PHE A 133 -13.76 10.86 -11.96
CA PHE A 133 -13.28 9.52 -12.27
C PHE A 133 -13.01 9.45 -13.78
N VAL A 134 -11.73 9.50 -14.16
CA VAL A 134 -11.32 9.56 -15.58
C VAL A 134 -10.69 8.24 -15.96
N ALA A 135 -11.38 7.45 -16.79
CA ALA A 135 -10.87 6.14 -17.21
C ALA A 135 -9.72 6.25 -18.23
N ASP A 136 -9.72 7.31 -19.05
CA ASP A 136 -8.64 7.57 -20.01
C ASP A 136 -7.55 8.43 -19.37
N LEU A 137 -6.39 7.82 -19.15
CA LEU A 137 -5.25 8.44 -18.47
C LEU A 137 -4.63 9.59 -19.29
N GLY A 138 -4.79 9.58 -20.62
CA GLY A 138 -4.39 10.69 -21.49
C GLY A 138 -5.32 11.89 -21.32
N ALA A 139 -6.63 11.64 -21.20
CA ALA A 139 -7.60 12.69 -20.92
C ALA A 139 -7.41 13.32 -19.53
N GLU A 140 -7.03 12.51 -18.52
CA GLU A 140 -6.66 13.00 -17.18
C GLU A 140 -5.47 13.95 -17.26
N TYR A 141 -4.37 13.52 -17.88
CA TYR A 141 -3.18 14.34 -18.06
C TYR A 141 -3.46 15.64 -18.83
N GLN A 142 -4.15 15.55 -19.96
CA GLN A 142 -4.52 16.73 -20.73
C GLN A 142 -5.45 17.66 -19.95
N GLY A 143 -6.32 17.12 -19.10
CA GLY A 143 -7.16 17.90 -18.20
C GLY A 143 -6.37 18.72 -17.19
N LEU A 144 -5.28 18.18 -16.64
CA LEU A 144 -4.38 18.91 -15.75
C LEU A 144 -3.65 20.04 -16.50
N LEU A 145 -3.11 19.77 -17.69
CA LEU A 145 -2.43 20.79 -18.50
C LEU A 145 -3.37 21.95 -18.89
N GLN A 146 -4.61 21.64 -19.23
CA GLN A 146 -5.61 22.64 -19.64
C GLN A 146 -6.28 23.35 -18.45
N GLY A 147 -5.94 22.98 -17.21
CA GLY A 147 -6.52 23.58 -16.00
C GLY A 147 -7.95 23.14 -15.70
N ARG A 148 -8.40 22.01 -16.27
CA ARG A 148 -9.64 21.35 -15.87
C ARG A 148 -9.52 20.66 -14.52
N TYR A 149 -8.33 20.15 -14.20
CA TYR A 149 -7.97 19.54 -12.93
C TYR A 149 -6.85 20.34 -12.28
N ASP A 150 -6.89 20.43 -10.97
CA ASP A 150 -5.91 21.13 -10.14
C ASP A 150 -4.82 20.18 -9.59
N PHE A 151 -5.13 18.89 -9.59
CA PHE A 151 -4.32 17.85 -8.99
C PHE A 151 -4.46 16.52 -9.74
N MET A 152 -3.36 15.77 -9.82
CA MET A 152 -3.30 14.39 -10.28
C MET A 152 -2.31 13.60 -9.41
N SER A 153 -2.68 12.39 -8.99
CA SER A 153 -1.82 11.50 -8.20
C SER A 153 -1.22 10.40 -9.09
N GLY A 154 0.12 10.34 -9.10
CA GLY A 154 0.83 9.38 -9.93
C GLY A 154 0.87 9.78 -11.40
N LEU A 155 1.51 8.93 -12.20
CA LEU A 155 1.63 9.10 -13.64
C LEU A 155 1.69 7.73 -14.31
N HIS A 156 0.86 7.54 -15.32
CA HIS A 156 0.92 6.32 -16.09
C HIS A 156 2.24 6.20 -16.87
N PRO A 157 2.89 5.02 -16.92
CA PRO A 157 4.18 4.82 -17.60
C PRO A 157 4.24 5.38 -19.01
N ALA A 158 3.15 5.28 -19.79
CA ALA A 158 3.08 5.77 -21.16
C ALA A 158 3.32 7.29 -21.32
N TYR A 159 3.08 8.08 -20.28
CA TYR A 159 3.24 9.54 -20.29
C TYR A 159 4.47 10.03 -19.50
N MET A 160 5.20 9.12 -18.84
CA MET A 160 6.38 9.50 -18.05
C MET A 160 7.45 10.19 -18.90
N GLU A 161 7.63 9.75 -20.16
CA GLU A 161 8.62 10.34 -21.06
C GLU A 161 8.27 11.76 -21.49
N GLU A 162 6.99 12.07 -21.61
CA GLU A 162 6.53 13.40 -21.98
C GLU A 162 6.63 14.40 -20.81
N ILE A 163 6.44 13.93 -19.58
CA ILE A 163 6.31 14.79 -18.38
C ILE A 163 7.63 14.87 -17.63
N LEU A 164 8.37 13.77 -17.53
CA LEU A 164 9.58 13.65 -16.72
C LEU A 164 10.85 13.58 -17.58
N THR A 165 11.93 14.11 -17.05
CA THR A 165 13.29 13.88 -17.55
C THR A 165 13.70 12.42 -17.29
N GLU A 166 14.85 12.00 -17.82
CA GLU A 166 15.44 10.69 -17.51
C GLU A 166 15.76 10.50 -16.03
N THR A 167 16.01 11.60 -15.31
CA THR A 167 16.27 11.60 -13.86
C THR A 167 15.02 11.72 -13.01
N GLY A 168 13.84 11.78 -13.65
CA GLY A 168 12.54 11.83 -12.97
C GLY A 168 12.13 13.23 -12.49
N GLU A 169 12.80 14.29 -12.92
CA GLU A 169 12.39 15.66 -12.65
C GLU A 169 11.33 16.13 -13.66
N LEU A 170 10.46 17.05 -13.24
CA LEU A 170 9.47 17.65 -14.14
C LEU A 170 10.19 18.37 -15.29
N GLN A 171 9.78 18.13 -16.53
CA GLN A 171 10.36 18.85 -17.67
C GLN A 171 10.03 20.34 -17.59
N GLU A 172 11.00 21.20 -17.92
CA GLU A 172 10.92 22.66 -17.80
C GLU A 172 9.70 23.25 -18.51
N ARG A 173 9.32 22.69 -19.67
CA ARG A 173 8.13 23.14 -20.43
C ARG A 173 6.83 23.08 -19.63
N HIS A 174 6.75 22.27 -18.59
CA HIS A 174 5.55 22.12 -17.74
C HIS A 174 5.62 22.99 -16.49
N ALA A 175 6.80 23.49 -16.09
CA ALA A 175 7.00 24.25 -14.85
C ALA A 175 6.21 25.57 -14.81
N ALA A 176 5.85 26.13 -15.97
CA ALA A 176 5.02 27.33 -16.04
C ALA A 176 3.57 27.12 -15.58
N VAL A 177 3.06 25.88 -15.65
CA VAL A 177 1.64 25.56 -15.36
C VAL A 177 1.47 24.64 -14.16
N MET A 178 2.45 23.81 -13.83
CA MET A 178 2.36 22.86 -12.73
C MET A 178 3.71 22.63 -12.05
N ARG A 179 3.65 22.10 -10.85
CA ARG A 179 4.80 21.57 -10.11
C ARG A 179 4.59 20.11 -9.77
N MET A 180 5.67 19.43 -9.46
CA MET A 180 5.67 18.05 -8.99
C MET A 180 6.21 18.01 -7.56
N GLU A 181 5.51 17.28 -6.70
CA GLU A 181 5.94 16.97 -5.34
C GLU A 181 6.14 15.47 -5.19
N ARG A 182 7.23 15.05 -4.54
CA ARG A 182 7.55 13.63 -4.33
C ARG A 182 8.01 13.35 -2.92
N MET A 183 7.71 12.14 -2.44
CA MET A 183 8.28 11.59 -1.23
C MET A 183 8.29 10.06 -1.27
N PRO A 184 9.09 9.39 -0.42
CA PRO A 184 9.03 7.94 -0.29
C PRO A 184 7.61 7.45 0.03
N PHE A 185 7.13 6.46 -0.72
CA PHE A 185 5.86 5.81 -0.49
C PHE A 185 6.07 4.54 0.34
N LEU A 186 5.24 4.30 1.31
CA LEU A 186 5.26 3.05 2.07
C LEU A 186 4.62 1.92 1.25
N LYS A 187 5.20 1.67 0.09
CA LYS A 187 4.76 0.67 -0.89
C LYS A 187 5.96 -0.06 -1.47
N THR A 188 5.85 -1.38 -1.55
CA THR A 188 6.86 -2.26 -2.16
C THR A 188 6.23 -3.07 -3.28
N ASP A 189 6.84 -3.02 -4.45
CA ASP A 189 6.53 -3.88 -5.60
C ASP A 189 7.44 -5.10 -5.60
N TYR A 190 6.86 -6.30 -5.77
CA TYR A 190 7.58 -7.55 -5.63
C TYR A 190 7.01 -8.67 -6.50
N ILE A 191 7.83 -9.72 -6.70
CA ILE A 191 7.40 -11.03 -7.18
C ILE A 191 7.34 -11.96 -5.99
N GLY A 192 6.19 -12.59 -5.74
CA GLY A 192 6.00 -13.60 -4.71
C GLY A 192 6.02 -15.01 -5.32
N PHE A 193 6.40 -15.98 -4.48
CA PHE A 193 6.41 -17.40 -4.81
C PHE A 193 5.42 -18.13 -3.91
N ASN A 194 4.58 -18.97 -4.50
CA ASN A 194 3.78 -19.90 -3.71
C ASN A 194 4.70 -21.04 -3.24
N LEU A 195 4.91 -21.13 -1.92
CA LEU A 195 5.76 -22.12 -1.27
C LEU A 195 4.96 -23.27 -0.64
N ASP A 196 3.68 -23.37 -0.95
CA ASP A 196 2.81 -24.45 -0.47
C ASP A 196 3.22 -25.79 -1.10
N GLU A 197 3.78 -26.68 -0.28
CA GLU A 197 4.18 -28.04 -0.66
C GLU A 197 3.11 -29.09 -0.37
N THR A 198 1.90 -28.71 0.03
CA THR A 198 0.85 -29.69 0.39
C THR A 198 0.40 -30.54 -0.79
N ALA A 199 0.60 -30.09 -2.02
CA ALA A 199 0.36 -30.88 -3.22
C ALA A 199 1.38 -32.02 -3.43
N GLY A 200 2.48 -32.06 -2.66
CA GLY A 200 3.47 -33.13 -2.67
C GLY A 200 4.39 -33.15 -3.90
N GLU A 201 4.28 -32.18 -4.80
CA GLU A 201 5.14 -32.04 -5.97
C GLU A 201 6.21 -30.99 -5.72
N TRP A 202 7.49 -31.42 -5.83
CA TRP A 202 8.61 -30.48 -5.75
C TRP A 202 8.62 -29.55 -6.97
N LYS A 203 8.78 -28.26 -6.70
CA LYS A 203 8.91 -27.24 -7.75
C LYS A 203 10.23 -26.47 -7.55
N PRO A 204 10.90 -26.05 -8.64
CA PRO A 204 12.21 -25.42 -8.54
C PRO A 204 12.24 -24.19 -7.62
N TRP A 205 11.17 -23.41 -7.58
CA TRP A 205 11.07 -22.23 -6.72
C TRP A 205 10.82 -22.54 -5.23
N HIS A 206 10.63 -23.81 -4.83
CA HIS A 206 10.63 -24.21 -3.44
C HIS A 206 12.05 -24.17 -2.86
N ASP A 207 13.10 -24.32 -3.70
CA ASP A 207 14.48 -24.15 -3.30
C ASP A 207 14.86 -22.67 -3.20
N ASP A 208 15.32 -22.23 -2.02
CA ASP A 208 15.69 -20.82 -1.77
C ASP A 208 16.86 -20.37 -2.65
N ARG A 209 17.78 -21.28 -3.03
CA ARG A 209 18.89 -20.99 -3.94
C ARG A 209 18.42 -20.59 -5.33
N VAL A 210 17.29 -21.15 -5.80
CA VAL A 210 16.65 -20.75 -7.07
C VAL A 210 16.09 -19.33 -6.95
N ARG A 211 15.36 -19.04 -5.89
CA ARG A 211 14.80 -17.69 -5.65
C ARG A 211 15.92 -16.65 -5.49
N GLN A 212 17.00 -16.99 -4.78
CA GLN A 212 18.20 -16.16 -4.66
C GLN A 212 18.86 -15.93 -6.03
N ALA A 213 18.95 -16.93 -6.87
CA ALA A 213 19.51 -16.80 -8.21
C ALA A 213 18.69 -15.86 -9.09
N LEU A 214 17.34 -15.98 -9.07
CA LEU A 214 16.43 -15.06 -9.78
C LEU A 214 16.61 -13.62 -9.27
N SER A 215 16.72 -13.45 -7.96
CA SER A 215 16.95 -12.12 -7.36
C SER A 215 18.29 -11.52 -7.79
N LEU A 216 19.37 -12.32 -7.81
CA LEU A 216 20.69 -11.88 -8.26
C LEU A 216 20.76 -11.60 -9.77
N ALA A 217 19.88 -12.21 -10.58
CA ALA A 217 19.81 -11.94 -12.00
C ALA A 217 18.99 -10.67 -12.33
N THR A 218 18.20 -10.17 -11.39
CA THR A 218 17.30 -9.04 -11.61
C THR A 218 18.05 -7.70 -11.58
N ASP A 219 18.11 -7.01 -12.72
CA ASP A 219 18.59 -5.62 -12.84
C ASP A 219 17.51 -4.63 -12.41
N ARG A 220 17.41 -4.41 -11.11
CA ARG A 220 16.41 -3.51 -10.51
C ARG A 220 16.65 -2.04 -10.86
N GLU A 221 17.92 -1.65 -11.01
CA GLU A 221 18.29 -0.28 -11.39
C GLU A 221 17.87 0.01 -12.83
N GLY A 222 18.13 -0.92 -13.75
CA GLY A 222 17.66 -0.82 -15.13
C GLY A 222 16.14 -0.74 -15.23
N ILE A 223 15.43 -1.62 -14.50
CA ILE A 223 13.96 -1.62 -14.43
C ILE A 223 13.43 -0.28 -13.90
N ALA A 224 13.93 0.21 -12.77
CA ALA A 224 13.48 1.46 -12.17
C ALA A 224 13.77 2.67 -13.09
N ARG A 225 14.94 2.72 -13.71
CA ARG A 225 15.32 3.77 -14.64
C ARG A 225 14.41 3.77 -15.88
N THR A 226 14.17 2.61 -16.47
CA THR A 226 13.45 2.51 -17.76
C THR A 226 11.93 2.61 -17.57
N LEU A 227 11.37 1.90 -16.58
CA LEU A 227 9.92 1.82 -16.40
C LEU A 227 9.37 2.84 -15.41
N ARG A 228 10.21 3.44 -14.56
CA ARG A 228 9.76 4.35 -13.50
C ARG A 228 10.41 5.74 -13.56
N ARG A 229 11.40 5.97 -14.42
CA ARG A 229 12.03 7.27 -14.65
C ARG A 229 12.30 8.05 -13.35
N GLY A 230 12.89 7.37 -12.32
CA GLY A 230 13.22 7.99 -11.04
C GLY A 230 12.05 8.19 -10.07
N THR A 231 10.83 7.71 -10.39
CA THR A 231 9.69 7.70 -9.45
C THR A 231 9.63 6.47 -8.56
N ALA A 232 10.65 5.63 -8.60
CA ALA A 232 10.82 4.48 -7.73
C ALA A 232 12.28 4.29 -7.33
N VAL A 233 12.52 3.72 -6.14
CA VAL A 233 13.83 3.43 -5.58
C VAL A 233 14.07 1.91 -5.63
N PRO A 234 15.07 1.43 -6.40
CA PRO A 234 15.40 0.01 -6.46
C PRO A 234 15.72 -0.56 -5.08
N THR A 235 15.23 -1.74 -4.77
CA THR A 235 15.45 -2.35 -3.45
C THR A 235 15.62 -3.85 -3.52
N SER A 236 16.38 -4.41 -2.57
CA SER A 236 16.40 -5.84 -2.23
C SER A 236 15.74 -6.14 -0.90
N GLY A 237 15.25 -5.13 -0.18
CA GLY A 237 14.50 -5.26 1.06
C GLY A 237 13.00 -5.13 0.83
N PHE A 238 12.20 -5.85 1.61
CA PHE A 238 10.75 -5.83 1.49
C PHE A 238 10.11 -4.68 2.28
N VAL A 239 10.61 -4.40 3.49
CA VAL A 239 10.12 -3.29 4.31
C VAL A 239 10.75 -1.98 3.84
N PRO A 240 9.96 -0.91 3.57
CA PRO A 240 10.50 0.40 3.20
C PRO A 240 11.50 0.95 4.23
N PRO A 241 12.62 1.58 3.80
CA PRO A 241 13.66 2.08 4.70
C PRO A 241 13.16 3.09 5.74
N ALA A 242 12.10 3.84 5.44
CA ALA A 242 11.51 4.79 6.38
C ALA A 242 10.92 4.12 7.64
N LEU A 243 10.67 2.82 7.61
CA LEU A 243 10.09 2.04 8.72
C LEU A 243 11.15 1.21 9.49
N LEU A 244 12.37 1.12 8.97
CA LEU A 244 13.47 0.38 9.59
C LEU A 244 14.73 1.25 9.68
N PRO A 245 15.67 0.95 10.62
CA PRO A 245 16.96 1.62 10.68
C PRO A 245 17.71 1.56 9.34
N GLU A 246 18.36 2.65 8.93
CA GLU A 246 19.07 2.80 7.65
C GLU A 246 20.12 1.72 7.36
N SER A 247 20.72 1.14 8.40
CA SER A 247 21.71 0.07 8.29
C SER A 247 21.20 -1.21 7.62
N GLN A 248 19.88 -1.32 7.41
CA GLN A 248 19.20 -2.49 6.84
C GLN A 248 18.77 -2.29 5.37
N SER A 249 18.95 -1.11 4.80
CA SER A 249 18.68 -0.88 3.38
C SER A 249 19.85 -1.41 2.52
N SER A 250 19.78 -2.65 2.09
CA SER A 250 20.75 -3.20 1.15
C SER A 250 20.45 -2.73 -0.27
N ARG A 251 21.45 -2.11 -0.92
CA ARG A 251 21.35 -1.85 -2.37
C ARG A 251 21.30 -3.17 -3.13
N PRO A 252 20.40 -3.35 -4.07
CA PRO A 252 20.34 -4.55 -4.87
C PRO A 252 21.59 -4.65 -5.75
N ILE A 253 22.29 -5.77 -5.65
CA ILE A 253 23.48 -6.03 -6.47
C ILE A 253 23.12 -7.15 -7.44
N GLN A 254 23.12 -6.83 -8.74
CA GLN A 254 23.05 -7.85 -9.78
C GLN A 254 24.37 -8.65 -9.82
N ASN A 255 24.27 -9.98 -9.84
CA ASN A 255 25.42 -10.86 -9.93
C ASN A 255 25.08 -12.13 -10.71
N LEU A 256 25.14 -12.04 -12.03
CA LEU A 256 24.83 -13.15 -12.94
C LEU A 256 25.73 -14.37 -12.73
N PRO A 257 27.08 -14.26 -12.56
CA PRO A 257 27.92 -15.41 -12.29
C PRO A 257 27.50 -16.19 -11.05
N LYS A 258 27.16 -15.50 -9.96
CA LYS A 258 26.68 -16.14 -8.73
C LYS A 258 25.30 -16.78 -8.93
N ALA A 259 24.40 -16.13 -9.67
CA ALA A 259 23.09 -16.67 -10.01
C ALA A 259 23.23 -17.99 -10.80
N GLN A 260 24.07 -18.00 -11.82
CA GLN A 260 24.36 -19.21 -12.63
C GLN A 260 24.95 -20.34 -11.80
N ALA A 261 25.87 -20.04 -10.89
CA ALA A 261 26.49 -21.05 -10.01
C ALA A 261 25.45 -21.70 -9.07
N LEU A 262 24.56 -20.91 -8.46
CA LEU A 262 23.46 -21.42 -7.64
C LEU A 262 22.54 -22.35 -8.44
N LEU A 263 22.10 -21.92 -9.62
CA LEU A 263 21.22 -22.74 -10.46
C LEU A 263 21.90 -24.02 -10.95
N ALA A 264 23.21 -23.97 -11.29
CA ALA A 264 23.94 -25.16 -11.70
C ALA A 264 23.98 -26.20 -10.56
N THR A 265 24.14 -25.77 -9.32
CA THR A 265 24.09 -26.66 -8.15
C THR A 265 22.73 -27.34 -8.03
N VAL A 266 21.64 -26.57 -8.05
CA VAL A 266 20.28 -27.13 -7.92
C VAL A 266 19.91 -28.02 -9.11
N ARG A 267 20.33 -27.67 -10.34
CA ARG A 267 20.09 -28.52 -11.53
C ARG A 267 20.84 -29.86 -11.48
N ASN A 268 22.01 -29.89 -10.87
CA ASN A 268 22.75 -31.16 -10.67
C ASN A 268 22.04 -32.05 -9.62
N GLU A 269 21.42 -31.48 -8.62
CA GLU A 269 20.64 -32.21 -7.61
C GLU A 269 19.26 -32.64 -8.16
N HIS A 270 18.66 -31.84 -9.05
CA HIS A 270 17.36 -32.07 -9.68
C HIS A 270 17.46 -31.98 -11.20
N PRO A 271 18.01 -33.01 -11.88
CA PRO A 271 18.35 -32.98 -13.31
C PRO A 271 17.14 -33.10 -14.24
N SER A 272 15.93 -33.39 -13.73
CA SER A 272 14.71 -33.43 -14.55
C SER A 272 14.41 -32.06 -15.15
N PRO A 273 13.75 -31.99 -16.34
CA PRO A 273 13.32 -30.72 -16.90
C PRO A 273 12.44 -29.96 -15.91
N TRP A 274 12.75 -28.69 -15.71
CA TRP A 274 11.94 -27.83 -14.86
C TRP A 274 10.69 -27.34 -15.59
N PRO A 275 9.54 -27.23 -14.93
CA PRO A 275 8.35 -26.62 -15.54
C PRO A 275 8.59 -25.13 -15.82
N PRO A 276 7.82 -24.49 -16.71
CA PRO A 276 7.90 -23.06 -16.93
C PRO A 276 7.53 -22.30 -15.65
N PHE A 277 8.21 -21.17 -15.42
CA PHE A 277 7.93 -20.24 -14.33
C PHE A 277 6.90 -19.24 -14.80
N VAL A 278 5.64 -19.45 -14.45
CA VAL A 278 4.52 -18.61 -14.89
C VAL A 278 4.30 -17.46 -13.92
N ILE A 279 4.58 -16.22 -14.36
CA ILE A 279 4.36 -15.01 -13.56
C ILE A 279 2.95 -14.47 -13.86
N SER A 280 2.04 -14.61 -12.90
CA SER A 280 0.72 -13.98 -13.00
C SER A 280 0.79 -12.49 -12.69
N THR A 281 0.22 -11.66 -13.58
CA THR A 281 0.25 -10.19 -13.47
C THR A 281 -1.01 -9.54 -14.05
N THR A 282 -1.12 -8.21 -13.87
CA THR A 282 -2.15 -7.37 -14.49
C THR A 282 -1.58 -6.56 -15.65
N PRO A 283 -2.42 -6.02 -16.56
CA PRO A 283 -1.95 -5.21 -17.70
C PRO A 283 -1.01 -4.06 -17.31
N ASP A 284 -1.25 -3.37 -16.17
CA ASP A 284 -0.44 -2.23 -15.72
C ASP A 284 1.02 -2.59 -15.37
N TYR A 285 1.31 -3.89 -15.22
CA TYR A 285 2.64 -4.39 -14.84
C TYR A 285 3.18 -5.44 -15.82
N ALA A 286 2.55 -5.57 -16.98
CA ALA A 286 2.99 -6.50 -18.02
C ALA A 286 4.43 -6.20 -18.45
N ASP A 287 4.79 -4.93 -18.62
CA ASP A 287 6.14 -4.50 -19.03
C ASP A 287 7.20 -4.87 -17.98
N LEU A 288 6.88 -4.72 -16.69
CA LEU A 288 7.75 -5.15 -15.60
C LEU A 288 8.00 -6.67 -15.66
N CYS A 289 6.93 -7.45 -15.82
CA CYS A 289 7.05 -8.91 -15.89
C CYS A 289 7.77 -9.37 -17.17
N ALA A 290 7.57 -8.69 -18.29
CA ALA A 290 8.32 -8.95 -19.53
C ALA A 290 9.83 -8.65 -19.36
N ALA A 291 10.19 -7.58 -18.65
CA ALA A 291 11.59 -7.28 -18.34
C ALA A 291 12.23 -8.38 -17.46
N LEU A 292 11.49 -8.87 -16.46
CA LEU A 292 11.94 -10.00 -15.61
C LEU A 292 12.04 -11.29 -16.41
N GLN A 293 11.07 -11.60 -17.26
CA GLN A 293 11.09 -12.74 -18.17
C GLN A 293 12.37 -12.75 -19.00
N TYR A 294 12.68 -11.64 -19.68
CA TYR A 294 13.88 -11.50 -20.48
C TYR A 294 15.17 -11.76 -19.67
N GLN A 295 15.26 -11.18 -18.48
CA GLN A 295 16.43 -11.32 -17.61
C GLN A 295 16.60 -12.76 -17.09
N TRP A 296 15.52 -13.42 -16.65
CA TRP A 296 15.58 -14.77 -16.09
C TRP A 296 15.76 -15.85 -17.18
N GLN A 297 15.24 -15.62 -18.39
CA GLN A 297 15.52 -16.48 -19.53
C GLN A 297 17.01 -16.56 -19.87
N SER A 298 17.78 -15.50 -19.59
CA SER A 298 19.25 -15.51 -19.75
C SER A 298 19.98 -16.53 -18.87
N LEU A 299 19.29 -16.99 -17.80
CA LEU A 299 19.78 -18.08 -16.92
C LEU A 299 19.38 -19.47 -17.45
N GLY A 300 18.74 -19.58 -18.60
CA GLY A 300 18.22 -20.84 -19.15
C GLY A 300 16.99 -21.36 -18.40
N ILE A 301 16.20 -20.48 -17.80
CA ILE A 301 14.91 -20.79 -17.16
C ILE A 301 13.81 -20.44 -18.18
N ASP A 302 12.86 -21.35 -18.38
CA ASP A 302 11.66 -21.05 -19.15
C ASP A 302 10.72 -20.21 -18.28
N VAL A 303 10.39 -19.00 -18.75
CA VAL A 303 9.55 -18.04 -18.03
C VAL A 303 8.43 -17.55 -18.92
N GLU A 304 7.21 -17.66 -18.44
CA GLU A 304 6.00 -17.18 -19.10
C GLU A 304 5.34 -16.04 -18.29
N VAL A 305 4.68 -15.13 -18.97
CA VAL A 305 3.92 -14.03 -18.33
C VAL A 305 2.43 -14.23 -18.65
N ASP A 306 1.65 -14.47 -17.61
CA ASP A 306 0.19 -14.63 -17.70
C ASP A 306 -0.50 -13.33 -17.24
N VAL A 307 -0.99 -12.57 -18.24
CA VAL A 307 -1.65 -11.28 -18.00
C VAL A 307 -3.15 -11.48 -17.86
N VAL A 308 -3.68 -11.20 -16.67
CA VAL A 308 -5.10 -11.40 -16.33
C VAL A 308 -5.71 -10.13 -15.71
N SER A 309 -7.04 -10.09 -15.58
CA SER A 309 -7.70 -8.98 -14.89
C SER A 309 -7.29 -8.90 -13.41
N ALA A 310 -7.37 -7.71 -12.81
CA ALA A 310 -7.03 -7.50 -11.41
C ALA A 310 -7.88 -8.36 -10.45
N SER A 311 -9.15 -8.61 -10.78
CA SER A 311 -10.01 -9.50 -9.99
C SER A 311 -9.57 -10.96 -10.08
N THR A 312 -9.28 -11.44 -11.29
CA THR A 312 -8.78 -12.80 -11.52
C THR A 312 -7.44 -13.03 -10.83
N GLN A 313 -6.52 -12.07 -10.92
CA GLN A 313 -5.23 -12.19 -10.25
C GLN A 313 -5.40 -12.27 -8.74
N ARG A 314 -6.22 -11.38 -8.13
CA ARG A 314 -6.50 -11.43 -6.69
C ARG A 314 -7.04 -12.77 -6.25
N GLU A 315 -8.02 -13.32 -7.00
CA GLU A 315 -8.60 -14.62 -6.69
C GLU A 315 -7.57 -15.75 -6.80
N ARG A 316 -6.79 -15.80 -7.90
CA ARG A 316 -5.78 -16.84 -8.10
C ARG A 316 -4.71 -16.82 -7.02
N VAL A 317 -4.18 -15.64 -6.69
CA VAL A 317 -3.15 -15.48 -5.66
C VAL A 317 -3.70 -15.85 -4.28
N ALA A 318 -4.89 -15.38 -3.93
CA ALA A 318 -5.51 -15.69 -2.63
C ALA A 318 -5.80 -17.19 -2.45
N ASN A 319 -6.07 -17.93 -3.53
CA ASN A 319 -6.39 -19.36 -3.48
C ASN A 319 -5.18 -20.24 -3.84
N GLY A 320 -3.95 -19.73 -3.87
CA GLY A 320 -2.74 -20.50 -4.16
C GLY A 320 -2.66 -21.06 -5.58
N LYS A 321 -3.41 -20.47 -6.54
CA LYS A 321 -3.47 -20.91 -7.95
C LYS A 321 -2.46 -20.20 -8.86
N ALA A 322 -1.59 -19.37 -8.31
CA ALA A 322 -0.51 -18.70 -9.02
C ALA A 322 0.82 -19.12 -8.38
N ASP A 323 1.65 -19.82 -9.14
CA ASP A 323 2.96 -20.28 -8.68
C ASP A 323 3.91 -19.10 -8.40
N LEU A 324 4.02 -18.19 -9.36
CA LEU A 324 4.69 -16.91 -9.21
C LEU A 324 3.67 -15.80 -9.50
N PHE A 325 3.76 -14.72 -8.74
CA PHE A 325 2.84 -13.61 -8.92
C PHE A 325 3.49 -12.26 -8.67
N ARG A 326 3.17 -11.30 -9.51
CA ARG A 326 3.49 -9.90 -9.25
C ARG A 326 2.47 -9.29 -8.31
N LYS A 327 2.93 -8.61 -7.28
CA LYS A 327 2.06 -7.91 -6.34
C LYS A 327 2.75 -6.66 -5.78
N SER A 328 1.95 -5.78 -5.19
CA SER A 328 2.43 -4.69 -4.34
C SER A 328 1.87 -4.86 -2.94
N TRP A 329 2.62 -4.38 -1.95
CA TRP A 329 2.09 -4.11 -0.62
C TRP A 329 2.18 -2.64 -0.33
N LEU A 330 1.08 -2.07 0.08
CA LEU A 330 0.94 -0.69 0.54
C LEU A 330 0.62 -0.73 2.03
N ALA A 331 1.33 0.06 2.82
CA ALA A 331 1.08 0.13 4.26
C ALA A 331 -0.34 0.65 4.56
N ASP A 332 -1.08 -0.09 5.37
CA ASP A 332 -2.34 0.38 5.96
C ASP A 332 -2.08 1.42 7.06
N TYR A 333 -0.95 1.29 7.75
CA TYR A 333 -0.43 2.20 8.77
C TYR A 333 1.10 2.16 8.81
N PRO A 334 1.78 3.23 9.26
CA PRO A 334 3.23 3.37 9.16
C PRO A 334 3.98 2.59 10.27
N ASP A 335 3.94 1.26 10.22
CA ASP A 335 4.72 0.36 11.09
C ASP A 335 5.32 -0.78 10.25
N ALA A 336 6.55 -1.21 10.59
CA ALA A 336 7.22 -2.32 9.91
C ALA A 336 6.46 -3.65 10.09
N GLU A 337 5.71 -3.79 11.17
CA GLU A 337 4.82 -4.93 11.41
C GLU A 337 3.87 -5.14 10.25
N ASN A 338 3.29 -4.08 9.67
CA ASN A 338 2.33 -4.18 8.57
C ASN A 338 2.91 -4.87 7.32
N PHE A 339 4.22 -4.76 7.09
CA PHE A 339 4.93 -5.48 6.03
C PHE A 339 5.32 -6.90 6.45
N LEU A 340 5.79 -7.07 7.68
CA LEU A 340 6.28 -8.37 8.16
C LEU A 340 5.13 -9.34 8.47
N SER A 341 3.94 -8.84 8.76
CA SER A 341 2.74 -9.66 8.96
C SER A 341 2.37 -10.54 7.75
N LEU A 342 2.83 -10.16 6.54
CA LEU A 342 2.64 -10.95 5.31
C LEU A 342 3.39 -12.28 5.32
N PHE A 343 4.29 -12.48 6.26
CA PHE A 343 5.12 -13.70 6.33
C PHE A 343 4.81 -14.55 7.57
N ARG A 344 3.83 -14.15 8.39
CA ARG A 344 3.40 -14.96 9.55
C ARG A 344 2.59 -16.17 9.08
N THR A 345 2.89 -17.33 9.67
CA THR A 345 2.18 -18.58 9.37
C THR A 345 0.68 -18.48 9.63
N LEU A 346 0.27 -17.77 10.70
CA LEU A 346 -1.14 -17.57 11.03
C LEU A 346 -1.92 -16.75 9.99
N ASN A 347 -1.22 -16.03 9.11
CA ASN A 347 -1.78 -15.17 8.09
C ASN A 347 -1.83 -15.82 6.70
N PHE A 348 -1.79 -17.13 6.60
CA PHE A 348 -1.88 -17.82 5.30
C PHE A 348 -3.16 -17.43 4.54
N ALA A 349 -2.98 -17.17 3.25
CA ALA A 349 -4.08 -17.00 2.33
C ALA A 349 -4.90 -18.33 2.21
N PRO A 350 -6.24 -18.27 2.00
CA PRO A 350 -7.06 -17.08 1.74
C PRO A 350 -7.49 -16.32 2.99
N GLY A 351 -7.20 -16.81 4.20
CA GLY A 351 -7.64 -16.23 5.47
C GLY A 351 -6.90 -14.94 5.83
N GLY A 352 -5.67 -14.77 5.34
CA GLY A 352 -4.81 -13.62 5.61
C GLY A 352 -3.93 -13.25 4.42
N PRO A 353 -3.02 -12.27 4.60
CA PRO A 353 -2.22 -11.71 3.51
C PRO A 353 -0.92 -12.48 3.20
N ASN A 354 -0.62 -13.60 3.85
CA ASN A 354 0.54 -14.42 3.52
C ASN A 354 0.27 -15.27 2.27
N TYR A 355 0.36 -14.63 1.11
CA TYR A 355 0.14 -15.27 -0.19
C TYR A 355 1.25 -16.23 -0.61
N THR A 356 2.41 -16.15 0.05
CA THR A 356 3.55 -17.01 -0.25
C THR A 356 3.49 -18.34 0.47
N HIS A 357 2.65 -18.49 1.48
CA HIS A 357 2.65 -19.63 2.40
C HIS A 357 4.02 -19.88 3.06
N PHE A 358 4.83 -18.80 3.18
CA PHE A 358 6.07 -18.87 3.94
C PHE A 358 5.77 -19.21 5.40
N SER A 359 6.53 -20.15 5.97
CA SER A 359 6.40 -20.58 7.35
C SER A 359 7.78 -20.74 8.00
N ASP A 360 7.97 -20.07 9.14
CA ASP A 360 9.19 -20.14 9.92
C ASP A 360 8.84 -19.89 11.39
N ALA A 361 8.97 -20.94 12.22
CA ALA A 361 8.58 -20.87 13.64
C ALA A 361 9.40 -19.85 14.46
N GLU A 362 10.69 -19.60 14.13
CA GLU A 362 11.49 -18.60 14.82
C GLU A 362 11.09 -17.18 14.39
N PHE A 363 10.70 -17.02 13.13
CA PHE A 363 10.12 -15.76 12.66
C PHE A 363 8.81 -15.46 13.37
N ASP A 364 7.89 -16.42 13.45
CA ASP A 364 6.60 -16.26 14.13
C ASP A 364 6.78 -15.90 15.59
N ALA A 365 7.62 -16.62 16.33
CA ALA A 365 7.92 -16.32 17.73
C ALA A 365 8.59 -14.95 17.90
N GLY A 366 9.45 -14.56 16.97
CA GLY A 366 10.07 -13.24 16.94
C GLY A 366 9.07 -12.11 16.69
N MET A 367 8.06 -12.33 15.83
CA MET A 367 6.97 -11.37 15.59
C MET A 367 6.10 -11.19 16.83
N GLU A 368 5.70 -12.26 17.50
CA GLU A 368 4.94 -12.19 18.75
C GLU A 368 5.69 -11.38 19.82
N GLN A 369 6.99 -11.62 19.95
CA GLN A 369 7.84 -10.83 20.85
C GLN A 369 7.90 -9.36 20.42
N ALA A 370 8.10 -9.06 19.14
CA ALA A 370 8.28 -7.71 18.64
C ALA A 370 7.02 -6.85 18.85
N VAL A 371 5.83 -7.37 18.52
CA VAL A 371 4.57 -6.61 18.63
C VAL A 371 4.22 -6.24 20.08
N SER A 372 4.71 -7.00 21.05
CA SER A 372 4.50 -6.74 22.48
C SER A 372 5.49 -5.72 23.08
N MET A 373 6.58 -5.39 22.35
CA MET A 373 7.61 -4.46 22.85
C MET A 373 7.10 -3.03 22.91
N THR A 374 7.17 -2.41 24.07
CA THR A 374 6.83 -0.99 24.29
C THR A 374 7.95 -0.03 23.86
N SER A 375 9.22 -0.48 23.93
CA SER A 375 10.38 0.30 23.51
C SER A 375 10.49 0.32 21.98
N THR A 376 10.17 1.47 21.35
CA THR A 376 10.26 1.63 19.90
C THR A 376 11.63 1.30 19.31
N PRO A 377 12.78 1.75 19.85
CA PRO A 377 14.08 1.39 19.31
C PRO A 377 14.35 -0.13 19.30
N ASN A 378 14.05 -0.82 20.42
CA ASN A 378 14.26 -2.26 20.51
C ASN A 378 13.33 -3.02 19.56
N ARG A 379 12.07 -2.57 19.43
CA ARG A 379 11.10 -3.13 18.48
C ARG A 379 11.57 -2.99 17.03
N LEU A 380 12.07 -1.83 16.64
CA LEU A 380 12.61 -1.61 15.29
C LEU A 380 13.85 -2.48 15.02
N MET A 381 14.74 -2.65 15.99
CA MET A 381 15.87 -3.57 15.86
C MET A 381 15.41 -5.02 15.66
N LYS A 382 14.39 -5.45 16.42
CA LYS A 382 13.81 -6.79 16.27
C LYS A 382 13.16 -6.99 14.91
N TYR A 383 12.39 -5.99 14.42
CA TYR A 383 11.84 -6.04 13.07
C TYR A 383 12.92 -6.09 11.99
N ALA A 384 14.02 -5.37 12.16
CA ALA A 384 15.14 -5.44 11.21
C ALA A 384 15.78 -6.84 11.16
N GLU A 385 15.95 -7.49 12.32
CA GLU A 385 16.41 -8.88 12.41
C GLU A 385 15.46 -9.86 11.69
N LEU A 386 14.15 -9.71 11.95
CA LEU A 386 13.10 -10.53 11.35
C LEU A 386 13.01 -10.31 9.83
N HIS A 387 13.12 -9.06 9.38
CA HIS A 387 13.19 -8.73 7.97
C HIS A 387 14.37 -9.40 7.27
N GLN A 388 15.57 -9.36 7.89
CA GLN A 388 16.75 -10.04 7.35
C GLN A 388 16.54 -11.56 7.26
N ARG A 389 15.90 -12.17 8.26
CA ARG A 389 15.57 -13.61 8.27
C ARG A 389 14.66 -13.98 7.09
N VAL A 390 13.54 -13.24 6.88
CA VAL A 390 12.65 -13.45 5.73
C VAL A 390 13.41 -13.28 4.41
N MET A 391 14.21 -12.22 4.29
CA MET A 391 14.93 -11.95 3.04
C MET A 391 16.04 -12.98 2.77
N SER A 392 16.56 -13.68 3.77
CA SER A 392 17.51 -14.80 3.56
C SER A 392 16.84 -16.01 2.91
N SER A 393 15.58 -16.28 3.24
CA SER A 393 14.77 -17.37 2.63
C SER A 393 14.10 -16.93 1.32
N MET A 394 14.05 -15.63 1.08
CA MET A 394 13.54 -14.99 -0.16
C MET A 394 12.17 -15.51 -0.65
N PRO A 395 11.12 -15.53 0.19
CA PRO A 395 9.76 -15.89 -0.27
C PRO A 395 9.21 -14.91 -1.29
N VAL A 396 9.79 -13.73 -1.36
CA VAL A 396 9.50 -12.69 -2.35
C VAL A 396 10.80 -12.09 -2.90
N ILE A 397 10.77 -11.60 -4.13
CA ILE A 397 11.83 -10.77 -4.72
C ILE A 397 11.31 -9.33 -4.76
N PRO A 398 11.71 -8.45 -3.83
CA PRO A 398 11.42 -7.03 -3.92
C PRO A 398 12.10 -6.42 -5.14
N ILE A 399 11.41 -5.52 -5.83
CA ILE A 399 11.93 -4.87 -7.05
C ILE A 399 12.28 -3.42 -6.77
N PHE A 400 11.30 -2.64 -6.29
CA PHE A 400 11.47 -1.24 -5.91
C PHE A 400 10.44 -0.80 -4.87
N HIS A 401 10.76 0.27 -4.16
CA HIS A 401 9.80 1.08 -3.42
C HIS A 401 9.34 2.24 -4.30
N ASP A 402 8.04 2.41 -4.46
CA ASP A 402 7.48 3.56 -5.19
C ASP A 402 7.70 4.87 -4.44
N GLN A 403 7.52 5.97 -5.15
CA GLN A 403 7.37 7.29 -4.57
C GLN A 403 5.94 7.79 -4.75
N VAL A 404 5.39 8.43 -3.73
CA VAL A 404 4.21 9.26 -3.90
C VAL A 404 4.63 10.41 -4.80
N THR A 405 3.94 10.59 -5.91
CA THR A 405 4.22 11.66 -6.87
C THR A 405 2.93 12.40 -7.15
N HIS A 406 2.90 13.68 -6.82
CA HIS A 406 1.77 14.56 -7.01
C HIS A 406 2.10 15.63 -8.04
N PHE A 407 1.20 15.82 -9.00
CA PHE A 407 1.25 16.90 -9.97
C PHE A 407 0.16 17.91 -9.62
N LEU A 408 0.57 19.13 -9.38
CA LEU A 408 -0.27 20.21 -8.87
C LEU A 408 -0.17 21.43 -9.77
N ARG A 409 -1.30 22.06 -10.08
CA ARG A 409 -1.30 23.37 -10.69
C ARG A 409 -0.59 24.38 -9.76
N ASN A 410 0.12 25.35 -10.34
CA ASN A 410 0.93 26.30 -9.55
C ASN A 410 0.08 27.19 -8.63
N GLU A 411 -1.19 27.41 -8.96
CA GLU A 411 -2.15 28.13 -8.13
C GLU A 411 -2.65 27.38 -6.89
N VAL A 412 -2.35 26.08 -6.76
CA VAL A 412 -2.71 25.27 -5.58
C VAL A 412 -1.64 25.44 -4.51
N THR A 413 -2.02 25.88 -3.31
CA THR A 413 -1.12 26.08 -2.17
C THR A 413 -1.62 25.36 -0.93
N GLY A 414 -0.80 25.26 0.13
CA GLY A 414 -1.17 24.55 1.36
C GLY A 414 -1.30 23.03 1.20
N TRP A 415 -0.72 22.48 0.15
CA TRP A 415 -0.68 21.06 -0.12
C TRP A 415 0.36 20.37 0.75
N GLU A 416 0.00 19.25 1.34
CA GLU A 416 0.92 18.42 2.11
C GLU A 416 0.88 16.97 1.57
N ILE A 417 2.06 16.44 1.22
CA ILE A 417 2.24 15.07 0.77
C ILE A 417 2.65 14.18 1.95
N ASN A 418 2.21 12.94 1.97
CA ASN A 418 2.58 11.99 3.03
C ASN A 418 2.84 10.57 2.48
N ALA A 419 3.59 9.79 3.24
CA ALA A 419 4.11 8.49 2.84
C ALA A 419 3.06 7.38 2.65
N VAL A 420 1.82 7.60 3.07
CA VAL A 420 0.68 6.68 2.84
C VAL A 420 -0.28 7.19 1.75
N ASN A 421 0.11 8.27 1.07
CA ASN A 421 -0.65 8.91 -0.02
C ASN A 421 -2.09 9.27 0.36
N ARG A 422 -2.31 9.70 1.59
CA ARG A 422 -3.61 10.16 2.07
C ARG A 422 -3.77 11.67 1.80
N LEU A 423 -4.81 12.05 1.10
CA LEU A 423 -5.07 13.45 0.78
C LEU A 423 -5.64 14.19 2.00
N ASP A 424 -4.94 15.23 2.44
CA ASP A 424 -5.43 16.20 3.42
C ASP A 424 -5.70 17.53 2.73
N LEU A 425 -6.96 17.84 2.53
CA LEU A 425 -7.39 19.03 1.79
C LEU A 425 -7.85 20.18 2.71
N ARG A 426 -7.64 20.06 4.03
CA ARG A 426 -8.11 21.05 5.00
C ARG A 426 -7.47 22.42 4.81
N ARG A 427 -6.16 22.44 4.54
CA ARG A 427 -5.35 23.67 4.40
C ARG A 427 -5.06 24.06 2.94
N VAL A 428 -5.59 23.29 1.99
CA VAL A 428 -5.42 23.56 0.56
C VAL A 428 -6.21 24.79 0.15
N GLN A 429 -5.57 25.62 -0.69
CA GLN A 429 -6.17 26.82 -1.27
C GLN A 429 -5.85 26.89 -2.76
N LYS A 430 -6.74 27.51 -3.53
CA LYS A 430 -6.50 27.88 -4.91
C LYS A 430 -6.40 29.40 -5.00
N ILE A 431 -5.21 29.90 -5.32
CA ILE A 431 -4.93 31.34 -5.39
C ILE A 431 -4.81 31.75 -6.87
N PRO A 432 -5.41 32.86 -7.31
CA PRO A 432 -5.23 33.36 -8.66
C PRO A 432 -3.73 33.55 -8.98
N ILE A 433 -3.29 33.20 -10.20
CA ILE A 433 -1.89 33.24 -10.62
C ILE A 433 -1.23 34.63 -10.41
N GLU A 434 -2.01 35.71 -10.55
CA GLU A 434 -1.53 37.08 -10.33
C GLU A 434 -1.04 37.36 -8.90
N LEU A 435 -1.52 36.61 -7.91
CA LEU A 435 -1.12 36.73 -6.50
C LEU A 435 -0.02 35.72 -6.10
N ALA A 436 0.17 34.67 -6.88
CA ALA A 436 1.17 33.64 -6.60
C ALA A 436 2.59 34.02 -7.05
N SER A 437 2.73 35.05 -7.87
CA SER A 437 4.03 35.52 -8.42
C SER A 437 4.72 36.63 -7.60
N ASN A 438 4.17 37.01 -6.44
CA ASN A 438 4.84 37.95 -5.50
C ASN A 438 5.32 37.14 -4.26
N PRO A 439 6.63 36.96 -4.06
CA PRO A 439 7.22 36.35 -2.87
C PRO A 439 7.04 37.17 -1.60
#